data_47d6cfbf6b3c989fd930ad0d96b3ab8a
#
_entry.id   47d6cfbf6b3c989fd930ad0d96b3ab8a
#
_cell.length_a   1.000
_cell.length_b   1.000
_cell.length_c   1.000
_cell.angle_alpha   90.00
_cell.angle_beta   90.00
_cell.angle_gamma   90.00
#
_symmetry.space_group_name_H-M   'P 1'
#
loop_
_entity.id
_entity.type
_entity.pdbx_description
1 polymer ?
#
loop_
_entity_poly.entity_id
_entity_poly.type
_entity_poly.pdbx_seq_one_letter_code
_entity_poly.pdbx_strand_id
1 'polypeptide(L)'
;MYETGNLSKSSSALGLSQPGVSLALKRLKDHFDDPLFVRTPKCMEPTLFAHALFPSIKKSADSLQESLSFQLNFVPEESDRVFNVAMSDFGQLLWLPPLLERLNTVAPRVRVEVSNITANVENELSEGLVDLALGIAHPIKAHYFQQLLFDSSYVGLISRNHLEIGDEITREQYKEVRHLTIRNQTSGFYLVNKHLESLGIYRKFAANLSNYTSVATILASTHYLMTTPVRVADVLMQHAQLKKVKLPFELPPMKFMQHWHGRQDMDAGNRWLRNLIVSLKTF
;
A
#
# COMPACT_ATOMS: atom_id res chain seq x y z
N MET A 1 8.52 33.29 32.44
CA MET A 1 9.05 34.15 33.53
C MET A 1 10.28 34.88 33.08
N TYR A 2 11.31 34.22 32.59
CA TYR A 2 12.54 34.85 32.13
C TYR A 2 12.32 35.93 31.04
N GLU A 3 11.47 35.57 30.04
CA GLU A 3 11.16 36.47 28.92
C GLU A 3 10.08 37.55 29.24
N THR A 4 9.21 37.26 30.18
CA THR A 4 8.03 38.12 30.43
C THR A 4 8.20 39.01 31.67
N GLY A 5 9.09 38.67 32.61
CA GLY A 5 9.27 39.32 33.89
C GLY A 5 8.01 39.41 34.77
N ASN A 6 6.95 38.66 34.41
CA ASN A 6 5.65 38.80 35.07
C ASN A 6 4.87 37.47 35.06
N LEU A 7 4.41 37.08 36.27
CA LEU A 7 3.73 35.80 36.46
C LEU A 7 2.41 35.69 35.65
N SER A 8 1.60 36.75 35.62
CA SER A 8 0.34 36.76 34.86
C SER A 8 0.58 36.69 33.37
N LYS A 9 1.57 37.42 32.83
CA LYS A 9 1.95 37.33 31.40
C LYS A 9 2.48 35.93 31.06
N SER A 10 3.28 35.33 31.95
CA SER A 10 3.77 33.97 31.77
C SER A 10 2.65 32.93 31.75
N SER A 11 1.66 33.08 32.64
CA SER A 11 0.50 32.16 32.68
C SER A 11 -0.33 32.24 31.39
N SER A 12 -0.57 33.45 30.91
CA SER A 12 -1.27 33.67 29.63
C SER A 12 -0.51 33.07 28.43
N ALA A 13 0.82 33.28 28.38
CA ALA A 13 1.66 32.75 27.30
C ALA A 13 1.72 31.21 27.29
N LEU A 14 1.60 30.56 28.45
CA LEU A 14 1.62 29.11 28.59
C LEU A 14 0.22 28.47 28.54
N GLY A 15 -0.86 29.25 28.45
CA GLY A 15 -2.23 28.72 28.53
C GLY A 15 -2.55 28.08 29.89
N LEU A 16 -1.85 28.47 30.96
CA LEU A 16 -2.01 27.93 32.29
C LEU A 16 -2.62 28.95 33.27
N SER A 17 -3.20 28.46 34.37
CA SER A 17 -3.64 29.34 35.45
C SER A 17 -2.44 29.95 36.20
N GLN A 18 -2.60 31.16 36.70
CA GLN A 18 -1.57 31.83 37.49
C GLN A 18 -1.13 31.01 38.73
N PRO A 19 -2.05 30.34 39.50
CA PRO A 19 -1.67 29.43 40.57
C PRO A 19 -0.83 28.24 40.07
N GLY A 20 -1.15 27.70 38.88
CA GLY A 20 -0.39 26.59 38.25
C GLY A 20 1.05 26.97 37.97
N VAL A 21 1.26 28.15 37.34
CA VAL A 21 2.62 28.66 37.09
C VAL A 21 3.36 28.99 38.38
N SER A 22 2.67 29.53 39.40
CA SER A 22 3.27 29.78 40.71
C SER A 22 3.73 28.50 41.40
N LEU A 23 2.93 27.42 41.32
CA LEU A 23 3.29 26.12 41.87
C LEU A 23 4.48 25.49 41.14
N ALA A 24 4.48 25.57 39.80
CA ALA A 24 5.62 25.09 39.01
C ALA A 24 6.91 25.84 39.36
N LEU A 25 6.84 27.16 39.49
CA LEU A 25 7.98 27.98 39.88
C LEU A 25 8.45 27.63 41.29
N LYS A 26 7.55 27.38 42.24
CA LYS A 26 7.91 26.94 43.61
C LYS A 26 8.69 25.63 43.55
N ARG A 27 8.21 24.62 42.80
CA ARG A 27 8.89 23.34 42.65
C ARG A 27 10.33 23.50 42.10
N LEU A 28 10.51 24.40 41.11
CA LEU A 28 11.82 24.70 40.55
C LEU A 28 12.74 25.37 41.57
N LYS A 29 12.24 26.31 42.38
CA LYS A 29 12.98 26.94 43.49
C LYS A 29 13.44 25.93 44.51
N ASP A 30 12.51 25.03 44.92
CA ASP A 30 12.79 23.98 45.89
C ASP A 30 13.84 22.97 45.33
N HIS A 31 13.81 22.69 44.02
CA HIS A 31 14.73 21.76 43.37
C HIS A 31 16.14 22.31 43.22
N PHE A 32 16.26 23.59 42.87
CA PHE A 32 17.56 24.22 42.63
C PHE A 32 18.14 24.93 43.87
N ASP A 33 17.40 24.97 44.97
CA ASP A 33 17.70 25.74 46.17
C ASP A 33 18.08 27.19 45.85
N ASP A 34 17.39 27.78 44.89
CA ASP A 34 17.58 29.15 44.40
C ASP A 34 16.23 29.84 44.15
N PRO A 35 16.05 31.12 44.55
CA PRO A 35 14.83 31.86 44.31
C PRO A 35 14.46 31.98 42.83
N LEU A 36 15.38 31.74 41.91
CA LEU A 36 15.31 31.83 40.45
C LEU A 36 14.92 33.24 39.95
N PHE A 37 13.96 33.89 40.60
CA PHE A 37 13.50 35.24 40.28
C PHE A 37 13.28 36.03 41.57
N VAL A 38 13.80 37.25 41.57
CA VAL A 38 13.63 38.24 42.67
C VAL A 38 12.68 39.36 42.21
N ARG A 39 11.89 39.87 43.14
CA ARG A 39 10.98 40.96 42.85
C ARG A 39 11.68 42.27 42.94
N THR A 40 11.64 43.06 41.85
CA THR A 40 12.08 44.47 41.86
C THR A 40 10.85 45.40 41.75
N PRO A 41 10.99 46.69 41.94
CA PRO A 41 9.88 47.62 41.80
C PRO A 41 9.22 47.62 40.40
N LYS A 42 9.93 47.14 39.37
CA LYS A 42 9.46 47.16 38.00
C LYS A 42 8.94 45.77 37.48
N CYS A 43 9.62 44.66 37.90
CA CYS A 43 9.31 43.32 37.37
C CYS A 43 9.92 42.22 38.25
N MET A 44 9.78 40.99 37.83
CA MET A 44 10.52 39.83 38.34
C MET A 44 11.83 39.69 37.52
N GLU A 45 12.97 39.78 38.19
CA GLU A 45 14.29 39.68 37.55
C GLU A 45 14.92 38.32 37.87
N PRO A 46 15.63 37.67 36.95
CA PRO A 46 16.31 36.41 37.20
C PRO A 46 17.50 36.58 38.12
N THR A 47 17.74 35.61 38.97
CA THR A 47 18.98 35.50 39.75
C THR A 47 20.18 35.22 38.82
N LEU A 48 21.40 35.40 39.29
CA LEU A 48 22.60 35.01 38.55
C LEU A 48 22.58 33.52 38.18
N PHE A 49 22.08 32.68 39.07
CA PHE A 49 21.90 31.26 38.83
C PHE A 49 20.89 31.01 37.74
N ALA A 50 19.70 31.61 37.80
CA ALA A 50 18.68 31.48 36.76
C ALA A 50 19.16 32.01 35.39
N HIS A 51 19.97 33.08 35.41
CA HIS A 51 20.57 33.60 34.20
C HIS A 51 21.58 32.64 33.57
N ALA A 52 22.40 31.99 34.36
CA ALA A 52 23.34 30.96 33.88
C ALA A 52 22.64 29.66 33.42
N LEU A 53 21.54 29.26 34.08
CA LEU A 53 20.79 28.07 33.79
C LEU A 53 19.93 28.19 32.53
N PHE A 54 19.36 29.38 32.24
CA PHE A 54 18.39 29.62 31.20
C PHE A 54 18.82 29.14 29.80
N PRO A 55 20.06 29.36 29.31
CA PRO A 55 20.47 28.88 27.98
C PRO A 55 20.37 27.36 27.83
N SER A 56 20.70 26.61 28.88
CA SER A 56 20.61 25.14 28.88
C SER A 56 19.16 24.67 28.84
N ILE A 57 18.29 25.27 29.66
CA ILE A 57 16.86 24.95 29.69
C ILE A 57 16.19 25.32 28.35
N LYS A 58 16.54 26.48 27.79
CA LYS A 58 15.99 26.89 26.49
C LYS A 58 16.38 25.91 25.39
N LYS A 59 17.65 25.54 25.30
CA LYS A 59 18.11 24.54 24.31
C LYS A 59 17.37 23.22 24.44
N SER A 60 17.13 22.74 25.67
CA SER A 60 16.39 21.51 25.92
C SER A 60 14.92 21.64 25.50
N ALA A 61 14.27 22.78 25.79
CA ALA A 61 12.90 23.05 25.39
C ALA A 61 12.76 23.15 23.87
N ASP A 62 13.68 23.83 23.19
CA ASP A 62 13.70 23.98 21.72
C ASP A 62 13.87 22.59 21.07
N SER A 63 14.79 21.75 21.57
CA SER A 63 14.97 20.36 21.07
C SER A 63 13.73 19.48 21.30
N LEU A 64 13.06 19.65 22.43
CA LEU A 64 11.80 18.95 22.70
C LEU A 64 10.71 19.39 21.75
N GLN A 65 10.59 20.68 21.50
CA GLN A 65 9.60 21.24 20.57
C GLN A 65 9.86 20.79 19.13
N GLU A 66 11.11 20.76 18.71
CA GLU A 66 11.53 20.21 17.43
C GLU A 66 11.12 18.74 17.31
N SER A 67 11.35 17.93 18.36
CA SER A 67 10.95 16.52 18.39
C SER A 67 9.42 16.33 18.35
N LEU A 68 8.65 17.20 19.00
CA LEU A 68 7.18 17.16 18.97
C LEU A 68 6.59 17.63 17.63
N SER A 69 7.32 18.48 16.91
CA SER A 69 6.94 18.93 15.57
C SER A 69 7.49 18.02 14.46
N PHE A 70 8.22 16.98 14.83
CA PHE A 70 8.82 16.04 13.89
C PHE A 70 7.73 15.38 13.02
N GLN A 71 7.81 15.59 11.73
CA GLN A 71 6.97 14.95 10.72
C GLN A 71 7.88 14.29 9.69
N LEU A 72 7.60 13.03 9.41
CA LEU A 72 8.19 12.33 8.28
C LEU A 72 7.54 12.88 7.00
N ASN A 73 8.12 13.95 6.46
CA ASN A 73 7.69 14.48 5.16
C ASN A 73 8.23 13.58 4.05
N PHE A 74 7.38 13.27 3.08
CA PHE A 74 7.77 12.58 1.88
C PHE A 74 7.61 13.53 0.70
N VAL A 75 8.74 13.87 0.07
CA VAL A 75 8.80 14.70 -1.14
C VAL A 75 9.20 13.78 -2.28
N PRO A 76 8.26 13.41 -3.16
CA PRO A 76 8.49 12.38 -4.20
C PRO A 76 9.69 12.69 -5.09
N GLU A 77 9.82 13.95 -5.52
CA GLU A 77 10.85 14.41 -6.46
C GLU A 77 12.26 14.29 -5.88
N GLU A 78 12.40 14.35 -4.56
CA GLU A 78 13.69 14.33 -3.85
C GLU A 78 13.97 12.99 -3.18
N SER A 79 12.98 12.13 -3.05
CA SER A 79 13.07 10.88 -2.30
C SER A 79 13.86 9.82 -3.07
N ASP A 80 14.78 9.16 -2.40
CA ASP A 80 15.49 7.96 -2.87
C ASP A 80 14.97 6.67 -2.22
N ARG A 81 13.77 6.72 -1.63
CA ARG A 81 13.12 5.60 -0.95
C ARG A 81 12.97 4.40 -1.85
N VAL A 82 13.22 3.23 -1.29
CA VAL A 82 12.89 1.94 -1.90
C VAL A 82 11.57 1.46 -1.31
N PHE A 83 10.60 1.19 -2.18
CA PHE A 83 9.34 0.56 -1.78
C PHE A 83 9.36 -0.92 -2.10
N ASN A 84 9.15 -1.75 -1.10
CA ASN A 84 9.02 -3.20 -1.24
C ASN A 84 7.56 -3.55 -1.51
N VAL A 85 7.24 -3.97 -2.73
CA VAL A 85 5.86 -4.24 -3.14
C VAL A 85 5.70 -5.71 -3.51
N ALA A 86 4.86 -6.43 -2.75
CA ALA A 86 4.48 -7.78 -3.12
C ALA A 86 3.38 -7.74 -4.19
N MET A 87 3.61 -8.37 -5.34
CA MET A 87 2.63 -8.43 -6.43
C MET A 87 2.44 -9.87 -6.89
N SER A 88 1.19 -10.25 -7.20
CA SER A 88 0.98 -11.45 -8.02
C SER A 88 1.60 -11.23 -9.41
N ASP A 89 1.92 -12.30 -10.11
CA ASP A 89 2.40 -12.23 -11.50
C ASP A 89 1.44 -11.46 -12.42
N PHE A 90 0.15 -11.61 -12.17
CA PHE A 90 -0.90 -10.79 -12.78
C PHE A 90 -0.77 -9.30 -12.41
N GLY A 91 -0.51 -9.00 -11.15
CA GLY A 91 -0.27 -7.63 -10.68
C GLY A 91 0.94 -7.00 -11.36
N GLN A 92 2.04 -7.76 -11.48
CA GLN A 92 3.24 -7.31 -12.18
C GLN A 92 2.96 -6.99 -13.65
N LEU A 93 2.22 -7.87 -14.33
CA LEU A 93 1.89 -7.69 -15.74
C LEU A 93 1.08 -6.42 -16.01
N LEU A 94 0.13 -6.10 -15.13
CA LEU A 94 -0.79 -4.97 -15.32
C LEU A 94 -0.29 -3.65 -14.74
N TRP A 95 0.33 -3.69 -13.56
CA TRP A 95 0.58 -2.48 -12.77
C TRP A 95 2.01 -1.99 -12.84
N LEU A 96 2.97 -2.91 -12.98
CA LEU A 96 4.37 -2.51 -12.92
C LEU A 96 4.79 -1.60 -14.09
N PRO A 97 4.42 -1.86 -15.36
CA PRO A 97 4.80 -0.97 -16.45
C PRO A 97 4.30 0.46 -16.28
N PRO A 98 2.98 0.74 -16.08
CA PRO A 98 2.50 2.09 -15.92
C PRO A 98 2.96 2.74 -14.61
N LEU A 99 3.21 1.97 -13.55
CA LEU A 99 3.78 2.48 -12.31
C LEU A 99 5.20 3.01 -12.54
N LEU A 100 6.07 2.23 -13.18
CA LEU A 100 7.44 2.64 -13.46
C LEU A 100 7.51 3.84 -14.41
N GLU A 101 6.66 3.87 -15.43
CA GLU A 101 6.56 5.04 -16.33
C GLU A 101 6.17 6.30 -15.54
N ARG A 102 5.20 6.19 -14.64
CA ARG A 102 4.78 7.32 -13.82
C ARG A 102 5.84 7.73 -12.81
N LEU A 103 6.50 6.79 -12.16
CA LEU A 103 7.60 7.06 -11.23
C LEU A 103 8.75 7.81 -11.89
N ASN A 104 9.13 7.46 -13.10
CA ASN A 104 10.18 8.17 -13.85
C ASN A 104 9.88 9.66 -14.02
N THR A 105 8.60 10.05 -14.02
CA THR A 105 8.17 11.45 -14.19
C THR A 105 8.06 12.19 -12.85
N VAL A 106 7.47 11.54 -11.83
CA VAL A 106 7.09 12.25 -10.58
C VAL A 106 8.01 11.97 -9.41
N ALA A 107 8.83 10.91 -9.48
CA ALA A 107 9.73 10.50 -8.40
C ALA A 107 10.92 9.70 -8.95
N PRO A 108 11.79 10.31 -9.76
CA PRO A 108 12.79 9.60 -10.60
C PRO A 108 13.86 8.86 -9.80
N ARG A 109 14.04 9.17 -8.50
CA ARG A 109 14.99 8.48 -7.62
C ARG A 109 14.36 7.41 -6.75
N VAL A 110 13.02 7.37 -6.68
CA VAL A 110 12.29 6.31 -5.98
C VAL A 110 12.47 4.99 -6.73
N ARG A 111 12.70 3.92 -5.97
CA ARG A 111 12.82 2.55 -6.51
C ARG A 111 11.70 1.67 -5.98
N VAL A 112 11.32 0.66 -6.76
CA VAL A 112 10.37 -0.36 -6.36
C VAL A 112 11.06 -1.72 -6.47
N GLU A 113 11.13 -2.43 -5.35
CA GLU A 113 11.52 -3.83 -5.32
C GLU A 113 10.27 -4.70 -5.27
N VAL A 114 10.17 -5.63 -6.21
CA VAL A 114 8.97 -6.44 -6.39
C VAL A 114 9.24 -7.87 -5.99
N SER A 115 8.40 -8.39 -5.08
CA SER A 115 8.38 -9.79 -4.69
C SER A 115 7.06 -10.45 -5.07
N ASN A 116 7.02 -11.78 -5.11
CA ASN A 116 5.77 -12.51 -5.30
C ASN A 116 4.95 -12.53 -4.01
N ILE A 117 3.62 -12.50 -4.13
CA ILE A 117 2.73 -12.72 -3.00
C ILE A 117 2.85 -14.20 -2.58
N THR A 118 3.25 -14.40 -1.33
CA THR A 118 3.34 -15.72 -0.70
C THR A 118 2.25 -15.89 0.37
N ALA A 119 2.13 -17.09 0.93
CA ALA A 119 1.27 -17.32 2.08
C ALA A 119 1.72 -16.53 3.33
N ASN A 120 2.96 -16.03 3.35
CA ASN A 120 3.53 -15.25 4.46
C ASN A 120 3.39 -13.74 4.31
N VAL A 121 2.75 -13.24 3.24
CA VAL A 121 2.67 -11.80 2.93
C VAL A 121 2.08 -10.96 4.07
N GLU A 122 1.16 -11.51 4.86
CA GLU A 122 0.63 -10.80 6.02
C GLU A 122 1.72 -10.54 7.06
N ASN A 123 2.56 -11.53 7.40
CA ASN A 123 3.67 -11.32 8.33
C ASN A 123 4.69 -10.34 7.76
N GLU A 124 5.03 -10.45 6.47
CA GLU A 124 5.94 -9.54 5.79
C GLU A 124 5.46 -8.07 5.84
N LEU A 125 4.14 -7.85 5.66
CA LEU A 125 3.51 -6.53 5.84
C LEU A 125 3.58 -6.05 7.30
N SER A 126 3.32 -6.93 8.28
CA SER A 126 3.35 -6.56 9.71
C SER A 126 4.76 -6.27 10.21
N GLU A 127 5.75 -6.96 9.70
CA GLU A 127 7.17 -6.74 10.01
C GLU A 127 7.76 -5.54 9.26
N GLY A 128 7.08 -5.08 8.20
CA GLY A 128 7.53 -3.96 7.35
C GLY A 128 8.59 -4.37 6.33
N LEU A 129 8.71 -5.67 6.05
CA LEU A 129 9.52 -6.20 4.96
C LEU A 129 8.87 -5.92 3.61
N VAL A 130 7.55 -5.82 3.59
CA VAL A 130 6.71 -5.39 2.46
C VAL A 130 5.93 -4.15 2.87
N ASP A 131 5.98 -3.10 2.06
CA ASP A 131 5.24 -1.85 2.27
C ASP A 131 3.80 -1.96 1.80
N LEU A 132 3.57 -2.69 0.70
CA LEU A 132 2.29 -2.78 0.02
C LEU A 132 2.17 -4.10 -0.74
N ALA A 133 0.99 -4.74 -0.71
CA ALA A 133 0.73 -5.91 -1.52
C ALA A 133 -0.40 -5.64 -2.53
N LEU A 134 -0.18 -6.01 -3.80
CA LEU A 134 -1.14 -5.85 -4.90
C LEU A 134 -1.61 -7.22 -5.38
N GLY A 135 -2.85 -7.57 -5.12
CA GLY A 135 -3.37 -8.89 -5.44
C GLY A 135 -4.89 -8.99 -5.34
N ILE A 136 -5.37 -10.23 -5.36
CA ILE A 136 -6.79 -10.53 -5.25
C ILE A 136 -7.23 -10.38 -3.80
N ALA A 137 -8.49 -9.96 -3.62
CA ALA A 137 -9.10 -9.82 -2.30
C ALA A 137 -9.00 -11.13 -1.49
N HIS A 138 -8.42 -11.03 -0.30
CA HIS A 138 -8.40 -12.08 0.71
C HIS A 138 -9.17 -11.63 1.96
N PRO A 139 -9.69 -12.56 2.79
CA PRO A 139 -10.16 -12.22 4.12
C PRO A 139 -9.04 -11.52 4.89
N ILE A 140 -9.33 -10.34 5.43
CA ILE A 140 -8.35 -9.53 6.14
C ILE A 140 -8.43 -9.83 7.63
N LYS A 141 -7.25 -9.97 8.27
CA LYS A 141 -7.12 -9.99 9.72
C LYS A 141 -7.19 -8.58 10.30
N ALA A 142 -7.41 -8.46 11.60
CA ALA A 142 -7.33 -7.19 12.30
C ALA A 142 -5.98 -6.49 12.03
N HIS A 143 -6.00 -5.16 11.94
CA HIS A 143 -4.84 -4.30 11.65
C HIS A 143 -4.32 -4.26 10.21
N TYR A 144 -5.00 -4.93 9.26
CA TYR A 144 -4.71 -4.78 7.85
C TYR A 144 -5.81 -3.96 7.18
N PHE A 145 -5.42 -3.18 6.20
CA PHE A 145 -6.31 -2.39 5.38
C PHE A 145 -6.28 -2.88 3.93
N GLN A 146 -7.35 -2.66 3.23
CA GLN A 146 -7.43 -2.95 1.81
C GLN A 146 -8.23 -1.86 1.09
N GLN A 147 -7.89 -1.67 -0.17
CA GLN A 147 -8.60 -0.78 -1.08
C GLN A 147 -8.80 -1.46 -2.42
N LEU A 148 -10.03 -1.39 -2.95
CA LEU A 148 -10.34 -1.89 -4.28
C LEU A 148 -9.65 -1.00 -5.32
N LEU A 149 -8.89 -1.63 -6.21
CA LEU A 149 -8.29 -0.98 -7.37
C LEU A 149 -9.22 -1.09 -8.58
N PHE A 150 -9.71 -2.30 -8.86
CA PHE A 150 -10.73 -2.57 -9.86
C PHE A 150 -11.37 -3.95 -9.67
N ASP A 151 -12.45 -4.18 -10.37
CA ASP A 151 -12.99 -5.51 -10.61
C ASP A 151 -12.88 -5.90 -12.10
N SER A 152 -12.91 -7.18 -12.39
CA SER A 152 -12.82 -7.69 -13.76
C SER A 152 -13.68 -8.94 -13.93
N SER A 153 -14.47 -8.97 -14.98
CA SER A 153 -15.14 -10.17 -15.44
C SER A 153 -14.16 -11.16 -16.07
N TYR A 154 -14.61 -12.36 -16.36
CA TYR A 154 -13.82 -13.42 -16.97
C TYR A 154 -14.24 -13.69 -18.41
N VAL A 155 -13.28 -14.13 -19.20
CA VAL A 155 -13.46 -14.61 -20.59
C VAL A 155 -12.69 -15.90 -20.80
N GLY A 156 -13.04 -16.64 -21.82
CA GLY A 156 -12.15 -17.64 -22.40
C GLY A 156 -11.12 -16.95 -23.29
N LEU A 157 -9.88 -17.40 -23.26
CA LEU A 157 -8.81 -16.96 -24.15
C LEU A 157 -8.29 -18.17 -24.92
N ILE A 158 -8.25 -18.07 -26.24
CA ILE A 158 -7.84 -19.13 -27.15
C ILE A 158 -7.00 -18.58 -28.31
N SER A 159 -6.39 -19.48 -29.09
CA SER A 159 -5.78 -19.10 -30.38
C SER A 159 -6.81 -18.41 -31.27
N ARG A 160 -6.40 -17.36 -32.00
CA ARG A 160 -7.24 -16.72 -33.02
C ARG A 160 -7.65 -17.72 -34.11
N ASN A 161 -6.81 -18.69 -34.38
CA ASN A 161 -6.99 -19.72 -35.40
C ASN A 161 -7.61 -21.01 -34.83
N HIS A 162 -8.31 -20.96 -33.69
CA HIS A 162 -8.98 -22.13 -33.15
C HIS A 162 -10.05 -22.64 -34.08
N LEU A 163 -10.00 -23.95 -34.43
CA LEU A 163 -10.80 -24.51 -35.50
C LEU A 163 -12.26 -24.73 -35.14
N GLU A 164 -12.55 -25.00 -33.85
CA GLU A 164 -13.90 -25.46 -33.43
C GLU A 164 -14.67 -24.42 -32.59
N ILE A 165 -13.98 -23.40 -32.07
CA ILE A 165 -14.60 -22.40 -31.21
C ILE A 165 -14.58 -21.03 -31.88
N GLY A 166 -15.78 -20.46 -32.02
CA GLY A 166 -16.02 -19.13 -32.58
C GLY A 166 -15.79 -18.02 -31.52
N ASP A 167 -16.71 -17.05 -31.47
CA ASP A 167 -16.70 -15.94 -30.52
C ASP A 167 -17.39 -16.29 -29.19
N GLU A 168 -18.16 -17.36 -29.16
CA GLU A 168 -18.80 -17.93 -27.98
C GLU A 168 -18.49 -19.42 -27.88
N ILE A 169 -18.47 -19.96 -26.68
CA ILE A 169 -18.27 -21.38 -26.43
C ILE A 169 -19.48 -21.96 -25.72
N THR A 170 -19.94 -23.16 -26.14
CA THR A 170 -21.02 -23.88 -25.44
C THR A 170 -20.51 -24.56 -24.18
N ARG A 171 -21.42 -24.97 -23.29
CA ARG A 171 -21.04 -25.72 -22.06
C ARG A 171 -20.35 -27.05 -22.39
N GLU A 172 -20.82 -27.72 -23.44
CA GLU A 172 -20.28 -29.00 -23.92
C GLU A 172 -18.84 -28.80 -24.44
N GLN A 173 -18.65 -27.81 -25.33
CA GLN A 173 -17.30 -27.46 -25.81
C GLN A 173 -16.37 -27.07 -24.69
N TYR A 174 -16.87 -26.31 -23.70
CA TYR A 174 -16.06 -25.89 -22.55
C TYR A 174 -15.59 -27.06 -21.69
N LYS A 175 -16.40 -28.12 -21.53
CA LYS A 175 -16.04 -29.34 -20.81
C LYS A 175 -15.05 -30.23 -21.60
N GLU A 176 -15.17 -30.23 -22.92
CA GLU A 176 -14.34 -31.10 -23.78
C GLU A 176 -12.98 -30.49 -24.13
N VAL A 177 -12.90 -29.17 -24.31
CA VAL A 177 -11.62 -28.50 -24.59
C VAL A 177 -10.64 -28.68 -23.45
N ARG A 178 -9.35 -28.79 -23.77
CA ARG A 178 -8.31 -28.86 -22.75
C ARG A 178 -7.95 -27.47 -22.24
N HIS A 179 -7.82 -27.32 -20.93
CA HIS A 179 -7.61 -26.04 -20.27
C HIS A 179 -6.18 -25.83 -19.79
N LEU A 180 -5.70 -24.59 -19.92
CA LEU A 180 -4.59 -24.07 -19.14
C LEU A 180 -5.11 -23.42 -17.86
N THR A 181 -4.38 -23.57 -16.77
CA THR A 181 -4.64 -22.87 -15.51
C THR A 181 -3.34 -22.46 -14.84
N ILE A 182 -3.41 -21.46 -13.95
CA ILE A 182 -2.28 -21.05 -13.13
C ILE A 182 -2.41 -21.71 -11.75
N ARG A 183 -1.37 -22.41 -11.32
CA ARG A 183 -1.29 -22.99 -9.98
C ARG A 183 -0.79 -21.92 -9.03
N ASN A 184 -1.71 -21.15 -8.45
CA ASN A 184 -1.37 -20.26 -7.34
C ASN A 184 -2.50 -20.32 -6.31
N GLN A 185 -2.18 -20.74 -5.08
CA GLN A 185 -3.17 -20.83 -3.99
C GLN A 185 -3.74 -19.46 -3.60
N THR A 186 -3.01 -18.38 -3.90
CA THR A 186 -3.43 -17.00 -3.70
C THR A 186 -4.07 -16.37 -4.93
N SER A 187 -4.30 -17.14 -6.00
CA SER A 187 -4.88 -16.65 -7.24
C SER A 187 -6.39 -16.82 -7.28
N GLY A 188 -7.08 -15.92 -8.02
CA GLY A 188 -8.50 -16.03 -8.28
C GLY A 188 -8.95 -17.31 -8.99
N PHE A 189 -8.01 -18.09 -9.53
CA PHE A 189 -8.29 -19.39 -10.14
C PHE A 189 -8.86 -20.42 -9.16
N TYR A 190 -8.46 -20.35 -7.89
CA TYR A 190 -9.08 -21.20 -6.87
C TYR A 190 -10.58 -20.91 -6.72
N LEU A 191 -10.95 -19.63 -6.70
CA LEU A 191 -12.35 -19.20 -6.61
C LEU A 191 -13.13 -19.59 -7.87
N VAL A 192 -12.53 -19.43 -9.06
CA VAL A 192 -13.10 -19.86 -10.33
C VAL A 192 -13.32 -21.38 -10.33
N ASN A 193 -12.34 -22.18 -9.90
CA ASN A 193 -12.47 -23.64 -9.83
C ASN A 193 -13.64 -24.03 -8.92
N LYS A 194 -13.66 -23.52 -7.69
CA LYS A 194 -14.70 -23.80 -6.72
C LYS A 194 -16.10 -23.41 -7.22
N HIS A 195 -16.21 -22.29 -7.92
CA HIS A 195 -17.49 -21.86 -8.50
C HIS A 195 -17.92 -22.79 -9.64
N LEU A 196 -17.02 -23.17 -10.55
CA LEU A 196 -17.32 -24.09 -11.65
C LEU A 196 -17.73 -25.47 -11.12
N GLU A 197 -17.06 -25.97 -10.10
CA GLU A 197 -17.41 -27.23 -9.43
C GLU A 197 -18.81 -27.17 -8.84
N SER A 198 -19.20 -26.03 -8.23
CA SER A 198 -20.57 -25.83 -7.70
C SER A 198 -21.64 -25.82 -8.79
N LEU A 199 -21.27 -25.50 -10.06
CA LEU A 199 -22.14 -25.59 -11.24
C LEU A 199 -22.10 -26.96 -11.94
N GLY A 200 -21.36 -27.95 -11.39
CA GLY A 200 -21.17 -29.26 -12.01
C GLY A 200 -20.31 -29.21 -13.28
N ILE A 201 -19.42 -28.20 -13.39
CA ILE A 201 -18.55 -28.02 -14.56
C ILE A 201 -17.15 -28.43 -14.18
N TYR A 202 -16.71 -29.58 -14.70
CA TYR A 202 -15.36 -30.10 -14.52
C TYR A 202 -14.55 -29.92 -15.80
N ARG A 203 -13.31 -29.43 -15.65
CA ARG A 203 -12.43 -29.10 -16.76
C ARG A 203 -11.34 -30.17 -16.97
N LYS A 204 -10.99 -30.39 -18.22
CA LYS A 204 -9.86 -31.27 -18.61
C LYS A 204 -8.60 -30.40 -18.67
N PHE A 205 -7.71 -30.47 -17.69
CA PHE A 205 -6.49 -29.69 -17.70
C PHE A 205 -5.42 -30.28 -18.61
N ALA A 206 -4.86 -29.43 -19.48
CA ALA A 206 -3.67 -29.73 -20.27
C ALA A 206 -2.39 -29.45 -19.47
N ALA A 207 -2.36 -28.33 -18.76
CA ALA A 207 -1.24 -27.96 -17.90
C ALA A 207 -1.67 -27.01 -16.78
N ASN A 208 -0.96 -27.11 -15.66
CA ASN A 208 -1.00 -26.15 -14.55
C ASN A 208 0.31 -25.38 -14.56
N LEU A 209 0.26 -24.09 -14.92
CA LEU A 209 1.42 -23.22 -15.01
C LEU A 209 1.68 -22.51 -13.70
N SER A 210 2.92 -22.10 -13.46
CA SER A 210 3.30 -21.31 -12.28
C SER A 210 3.04 -19.80 -12.41
N ASN A 211 2.99 -19.30 -13.65
CA ASN A 211 2.84 -17.88 -13.99
C ASN A 211 2.31 -17.69 -15.42
N TYR A 212 2.06 -16.43 -15.81
CA TYR A 212 1.51 -16.07 -17.12
C TYR A 212 2.54 -16.01 -18.25
N THR A 213 3.83 -16.13 -18.00
CA THR A 213 4.90 -15.86 -18.98
C THR A 213 4.74 -16.67 -20.28
N SER A 214 4.41 -17.96 -20.17
CA SER A 214 4.30 -18.86 -21.35
C SER A 214 2.88 -18.98 -21.91
N VAL A 215 1.86 -18.39 -21.27
CA VAL A 215 0.45 -18.58 -21.62
C VAL A 215 0.17 -18.17 -23.06
N ALA A 216 0.61 -16.97 -23.46
CA ALA A 216 0.36 -16.44 -24.79
C ALA A 216 0.93 -17.35 -25.89
N THR A 217 2.17 -17.81 -25.72
CA THR A 217 2.84 -18.70 -26.67
C THR A 217 2.16 -20.07 -26.75
N ILE A 218 1.80 -20.65 -25.61
CA ILE A 218 1.13 -21.97 -25.58
C ILE A 218 -0.24 -21.88 -26.23
N LEU A 219 -1.06 -20.87 -25.90
CA LEU A 219 -2.38 -20.73 -26.50
C LEU A 219 -2.31 -20.48 -28.00
N ALA A 220 -1.36 -19.67 -28.48
CA ALA A 220 -1.21 -19.39 -29.89
C ALA A 220 -0.86 -20.62 -30.73
N SER A 221 -0.17 -21.62 -30.14
CA SER A 221 0.32 -22.82 -30.81
C SER A 221 -0.52 -24.09 -30.54
N THR A 222 -1.62 -23.95 -29.77
CA THR A 222 -2.46 -25.10 -29.38
C THR A 222 -3.96 -24.78 -29.51
N HIS A 223 -4.80 -25.80 -29.35
CA HIS A 223 -6.25 -25.67 -29.26
C HIS A 223 -6.74 -25.64 -27.80
N TYR A 224 -5.89 -25.15 -26.87
CA TYR A 224 -6.28 -25.06 -25.47
C TYR A 224 -7.03 -23.75 -25.18
N LEU A 225 -7.78 -23.76 -24.07
CA LEU A 225 -8.52 -22.61 -23.57
C LEU A 225 -7.99 -22.23 -22.18
N MET A 226 -7.91 -20.94 -21.93
CA MET A 226 -7.70 -20.44 -20.58
C MET A 226 -8.88 -19.54 -20.20
N THR A 227 -9.51 -19.83 -19.05
CA THR A 227 -10.45 -18.89 -18.42
C THR A 227 -9.62 -17.87 -17.64
N THR A 228 -9.71 -16.59 -18.00
CA THR A 228 -8.86 -15.54 -17.43
C THR A 228 -9.63 -14.23 -17.28
N PRO A 229 -9.26 -13.33 -16.37
CA PRO A 229 -9.82 -11.98 -16.33
C PRO A 229 -9.65 -11.25 -17.66
N VAL A 230 -10.65 -10.45 -18.03
CA VAL A 230 -10.63 -9.69 -19.31
C VAL A 230 -9.35 -8.88 -19.46
N ARG A 231 -8.92 -8.17 -18.41
CA ARG A 231 -7.72 -7.33 -18.45
C ARG A 231 -6.43 -8.11 -18.71
N VAL A 232 -6.33 -9.35 -18.20
CA VAL A 232 -5.20 -10.24 -18.53
C VAL A 232 -5.26 -10.64 -19.99
N ALA A 233 -6.46 -11.01 -20.47
CA ALA A 233 -6.63 -11.38 -21.88
C ALA A 233 -6.19 -10.24 -22.80
N ASP A 234 -6.53 -8.99 -22.46
CA ASP A 234 -6.14 -7.81 -23.26
C ASP A 234 -4.62 -7.64 -23.36
N VAL A 235 -3.89 -7.81 -22.25
CA VAL A 235 -2.43 -7.76 -22.28
C VAL A 235 -1.84 -8.94 -23.07
N LEU A 236 -2.31 -10.16 -22.84
CA LEU A 236 -1.78 -11.35 -23.56
C LEU A 236 -2.02 -11.29 -25.07
N MET A 237 -3.13 -10.70 -25.49
CA MET A 237 -3.47 -10.51 -26.91
C MET A 237 -2.55 -9.52 -27.63
N GLN A 238 -1.84 -8.63 -26.90
CA GLN A 238 -0.85 -7.74 -27.50
C GLN A 238 0.43 -8.51 -27.93
N HIS A 239 0.67 -9.68 -27.34
CA HIS A 239 1.88 -10.45 -27.55
C HIS A 239 1.71 -11.70 -28.40
N ALA A 240 0.48 -12.07 -28.76
CA ALA A 240 0.21 -13.26 -29.57
C ALA A 240 -1.15 -13.18 -30.29
N GLN A 241 -1.30 -13.99 -31.34
CA GLN A 241 -2.54 -14.09 -32.11
C GLN A 241 -3.61 -14.90 -31.32
N LEU A 242 -4.23 -14.21 -30.37
CA LEU A 242 -5.27 -14.77 -29.50
C LEU A 242 -6.61 -14.06 -29.75
N LYS A 243 -7.68 -14.67 -29.30
CA LYS A 243 -9.02 -14.05 -29.24
C LYS A 243 -9.73 -14.39 -27.93
N LYS A 244 -10.57 -13.46 -27.49
CA LYS A 244 -11.51 -13.67 -26.39
C LYS A 244 -12.73 -14.42 -26.89
N VAL A 245 -13.26 -15.31 -26.04
CA VAL A 245 -14.53 -15.99 -26.29
C VAL A 245 -15.43 -15.81 -25.07
N LYS A 246 -16.72 -15.61 -25.32
CA LYS A 246 -17.71 -15.49 -24.26
C LYS A 246 -17.95 -16.86 -23.61
N LEU A 247 -17.88 -16.88 -22.27
CA LEU A 247 -18.15 -18.08 -21.49
C LEU A 247 -19.66 -18.41 -21.44
N PRO A 248 -20.05 -19.71 -21.35
CA PRO A 248 -21.45 -20.13 -21.32
C PRO A 248 -22.07 -20.08 -19.92
N PHE A 249 -21.47 -19.36 -19.00
CA PHE A 249 -21.88 -19.17 -17.60
C PHE A 249 -21.27 -17.87 -17.05
N GLU A 250 -21.88 -17.36 -16.00
CA GLU A 250 -21.34 -16.21 -15.26
C GLU A 250 -20.38 -16.67 -14.17
N LEU A 251 -19.33 -15.89 -13.95
CA LEU A 251 -18.38 -16.05 -12.87
C LEU A 251 -18.42 -14.79 -11.98
N PRO A 252 -18.29 -14.93 -10.65
CA PRO A 252 -18.13 -13.79 -9.77
C PRO A 252 -16.94 -12.94 -10.24
N PRO A 253 -17.07 -11.60 -10.29
CA PRO A 253 -15.99 -10.74 -10.74
C PRO A 253 -14.78 -10.89 -9.83
N MET A 254 -13.60 -10.90 -10.41
CA MET A 254 -12.35 -10.84 -9.68
C MET A 254 -12.18 -9.41 -9.13
N LYS A 255 -11.95 -9.28 -7.85
CA LYS A 255 -11.61 -8.01 -7.20
C LYS A 255 -10.11 -7.94 -6.99
N PHE A 256 -9.48 -6.95 -7.60
CA PHE A 256 -8.06 -6.67 -7.41
C PHE A 256 -7.88 -5.53 -6.43
N MET A 257 -7.07 -5.76 -5.42
CA MET A 257 -6.96 -4.91 -4.24
C MET A 257 -5.50 -4.51 -4.01
N GLN A 258 -5.30 -3.39 -3.34
CA GLN A 258 -4.07 -3.12 -2.61
C GLN A 258 -4.29 -3.35 -1.11
N HIS A 259 -3.26 -3.90 -0.45
CA HIS A 259 -3.29 -4.27 0.97
C HIS A 259 -2.08 -3.70 1.68
N TRP A 260 -2.26 -3.21 2.91
CA TRP A 260 -1.17 -2.73 3.76
C TRP A 260 -1.47 -2.98 5.24
N HIS A 261 -0.44 -2.97 6.06
CA HIS A 261 -0.59 -3.07 7.51
C HIS A 261 -0.79 -1.69 8.14
N GLY A 262 -1.49 -1.61 9.28
CA GLY A 262 -1.79 -0.37 10.00
C GLY A 262 -0.58 0.48 10.36
N ARG A 263 0.60 -0.14 10.56
CA ARG A 263 1.87 0.58 10.79
C ARG A 263 2.26 1.51 9.64
N GLN A 264 1.83 1.21 8.42
CA GLN A 264 2.11 1.98 7.21
C GLN A 264 0.98 2.97 6.87
N ASP A 265 -0.14 2.94 7.61
CA ASP A 265 -1.33 3.70 7.21
C ASP A 265 -1.10 5.20 7.23
N MET A 266 -0.35 5.70 8.23
CA MET A 266 -0.01 7.11 8.38
C MET A 266 1.34 7.48 7.76
N ASP A 267 2.11 6.52 7.22
CA ASP A 267 3.37 6.80 6.52
C ASP A 267 3.10 7.60 5.24
N ALA A 268 3.71 8.79 5.13
CA ALA A 268 3.46 9.71 4.03
C ALA A 268 3.87 9.13 2.67
N GLY A 269 4.99 8.41 2.61
CA GLY A 269 5.48 7.77 1.39
C GLY A 269 4.59 6.60 0.96
N ASN A 270 4.18 5.75 1.90
CA ASN A 270 3.26 4.64 1.61
C ASN A 270 1.90 5.17 1.14
N ARG A 271 1.35 6.20 1.79
CA ARG A 271 0.11 6.85 1.38
C ARG A 271 0.22 7.45 -0.02
N TRP A 272 1.35 8.09 -0.31
CA TRP A 272 1.60 8.63 -1.63
C TRP A 272 1.64 7.51 -2.70
N LEU A 273 2.36 6.42 -2.45
CA LEU A 273 2.43 5.28 -3.38
C LEU A 273 1.05 4.66 -3.62
N ARG A 274 0.26 4.46 -2.56
CA ARG A 274 -1.13 3.95 -2.68
C ARG A 274 -1.99 4.85 -3.56
N ASN A 275 -1.92 6.16 -3.36
CA ASN A 275 -2.66 7.14 -4.15
C ASN A 275 -2.16 7.18 -5.60
N LEU A 276 -0.85 7.07 -5.80
CA LEU A 276 -0.27 6.98 -7.13
C LEU A 276 -0.84 5.76 -7.88
N ILE A 277 -0.82 4.57 -7.27
CA ILE A 277 -1.38 3.35 -7.85
C ILE A 277 -2.86 3.50 -8.19
N VAL A 278 -3.66 4.08 -7.30
CA VAL A 278 -5.09 4.36 -7.58
C VAL A 278 -5.26 5.33 -8.76
N SER A 279 -4.35 6.29 -8.92
CA SER A 279 -4.40 7.27 -10.00
C SER A 279 -3.99 6.72 -11.36
N LEU A 280 -3.27 5.59 -11.38
CA LEU A 280 -2.94 4.89 -12.61
C LEU A 280 -4.24 4.35 -13.20
N LYS A 281 -4.87 5.11 -14.09
CA LYS A 281 -6.00 4.66 -14.90
C LYS A 281 -5.46 3.63 -15.91
N THR A 282 -5.14 2.47 -15.40
CA THR A 282 -4.80 1.31 -16.22
C THR A 282 -6.12 0.77 -16.78
N PHE A 283 -6.47 1.26 -18.00
CA PHE A 283 -7.58 0.73 -18.80
C PHE A 283 -8.92 1.44 -18.64
#